data_1098391bfd72c2b40a52a66d4167ff34
#
_entry.id   1098391bfd72c2b40a52a66d4167ff34
#
_cell.length_a   1.000
_cell.length_b   1.000
_cell.length_c   1.000
_cell.angle_alpha   90.00
_cell.angle_beta   90.00
_cell.angle_gamma   90.00
#
_symmetry.space_group_name_H-M   'P 1'
#
loop_
_entity.id
_entity.type
_entity.pdbx_description
1 polymer ?
#
loop_
_entity_poly.entity_id
_entity_poly.type
_entity_poly.pdbx_seq_one_letter_code
_entity_poly.pdbx_strand_id
1 'polypeptide(L)'
;NSLIVIKNLHHLFLLFLFIIGCSNNKERIGKMNKLAESQSPYLLQHKNNPVDWYPWGNEAFQKAEKENKPIFLSIGYSTCHWCHVMEHESFEDEEVAKLMNDNFISIKVDREEMPEIDHLYMSVCQAMTGRGGWPLTIVMSPKKEPFFTGTYFPKTGRGNQPGMMELIPSLMNAWNNKQDDIQKTIKQVNEYLISSNKTASGKSLEKDVIN
;
A
#
# COMPACT_ATOMS: atom_id res chain seq x y z
N ASN A 1 45.08 -38.35 -35.10
CA ASN A 1 43.68 -37.91 -35.37
C ASN A 1 42.82 -37.80 -34.12
N SER A 2 43.14 -38.44 -32.98
CA SER A 2 42.35 -38.34 -31.74
C SER A 2 42.57 -37.09 -30.91
N LEU A 3 43.71 -36.41 -31.01
CA LEU A 3 44.06 -35.21 -30.24
C LEU A 3 43.37 -33.95 -30.76
N ILE A 4 43.03 -33.88 -32.05
CA ILE A 4 42.36 -32.71 -32.65
C ILE A 4 40.86 -32.71 -32.27
N VAL A 5 40.23 -33.86 -32.11
CA VAL A 5 38.82 -33.99 -31.73
C VAL A 5 38.59 -33.50 -30.28
N ILE A 6 39.52 -33.81 -29.36
CA ILE A 6 39.44 -33.43 -27.95
C ILE A 6 39.62 -31.90 -27.77
N LYS A 7 40.45 -31.23 -28.54
CA LYS A 7 40.64 -29.78 -28.48
C LYS A 7 39.38 -29.03 -28.97
N ASN A 8 38.71 -29.51 -29.98
CA ASN A 8 37.49 -28.88 -30.49
C ASN A 8 36.28 -29.10 -29.55
N LEU A 9 36.26 -30.19 -28.82
CA LEU A 9 35.20 -30.45 -27.84
C LEU A 9 35.30 -29.53 -26.59
N HIS A 10 36.55 -29.18 -26.17
CA HIS A 10 36.78 -28.24 -25.06
C HIS A 10 36.40 -26.80 -25.42
N HIS A 11 36.60 -26.37 -26.65
CA HIS A 11 36.18 -25.05 -27.13
C HIS A 11 34.66 -24.93 -27.29
N LEU A 12 33.99 -26.02 -27.69
CA LEU A 12 32.54 -26.07 -27.77
C LEU A 12 31.87 -26.05 -26.40
N PHE A 13 32.49 -26.66 -25.37
CA PHE A 13 32.00 -26.67 -24.00
C PHE A 13 32.20 -25.32 -23.31
N LEU A 14 33.29 -24.59 -23.60
CA LEU A 14 33.52 -23.24 -23.11
C LEU A 14 32.60 -22.18 -23.73
N LEU A 15 32.19 -22.38 -25.00
CA LEU A 15 31.20 -21.50 -25.65
C LEU A 15 29.78 -21.68 -25.08
N PHE A 16 29.45 -22.89 -24.60
CA PHE A 16 28.11 -23.17 -24.03
C PHE A 16 27.94 -22.64 -22.61
N LEU A 17 29.02 -22.44 -21.86
CA LEU A 17 29.00 -21.86 -20.50
C LEU A 17 28.86 -20.34 -20.50
N PHE A 18 29.08 -19.66 -21.63
CA PHE A 18 28.92 -18.19 -21.72
C PHE A 18 27.52 -17.73 -22.07
N ILE A 19 26.62 -18.66 -22.49
CA ILE A 19 25.23 -18.32 -22.90
C ILE A 19 24.24 -18.37 -21.72
N ILE A 20 24.60 -18.95 -20.56
CA ILE A 20 23.71 -19.12 -19.41
C ILE A 20 23.77 -17.90 -18.44
N GLY A 21 24.66 -16.93 -18.68
CA GLY A 21 24.91 -15.79 -17.79
C GLY A 21 24.12 -14.50 -18.06
N CYS A 22 23.22 -14.45 -19.02
CA CYS A 22 22.42 -13.26 -19.35
C CYS A 22 20.92 -13.56 -19.36
N SER A 23 20.37 -13.87 -18.21
CA SER A 23 18.91 -13.95 -18.09
C SER A 23 18.50 -13.51 -16.68
N ASN A 24 17.81 -12.41 -16.62
CA ASN A 24 16.87 -11.93 -15.59
C ASN A 24 17.12 -10.56 -14.96
N ASN A 25 17.56 -9.58 -15.75
CA ASN A 25 17.47 -8.19 -15.26
C ASN A 25 16.87 -7.23 -16.30
N LYS A 26 15.93 -7.65 -17.11
CA LYS A 26 15.38 -6.83 -18.22
C LYS A 26 13.85 -6.79 -18.34
N GLU A 27 13.06 -7.06 -17.29
CA GLU A 27 11.58 -7.09 -17.44
C GLU A 27 10.79 -6.15 -16.53
N ARG A 28 11.38 -5.16 -15.87
CA ARG A 28 10.60 -4.17 -15.11
C ARG A 28 10.63 -2.74 -15.64
N ILE A 29 11.33 -2.47 -16.71
CA ILE A 29 11.26 -1.13 -17.34
C ILE A 29 10.00 -1.11 -18.21
N GLY A 30 8.87 -0.63 -17.65
CA GLY A 30 7.69 -0.27 -18.42
C GLY A 30 6.36 -0.97 -18.11
N LYS A 31 6.25 -1.80 -17.05
CA LYS A 31 4.94 -2.34 -16.68
C LYS A 31 4.19 -1.37 -15.80
N MET A 32 3.23 -0.65 -16.37
CA MET A 32 2.29 0.17 -15.61
C MET A 32 1.45 -0.70 -14.67
N ASN A 33 1.17 -0.19 -13.48
CA ASN A 33 0.24 -0.81 -12.54
C ASN A 33 -1.23 -0.52 -12.94
N LYS A 34 -2.19 -1.01 -12.16
CA LYS A 34 -3.63 -0.90 -12.47
C LYS A 34 -4.18 0.52 -12.47
N LEU A 35 -3.45 1.49 -11.95
CA LEU A 35 -3.86 2.90 -12.00
C LEU A 35 -3.77 3.50 -13.41
N ALA A 36 -3.11 2.85 -14.35
CA ALA A 36 -3.06 3.31 -15.75
C ALA A 36 -4.43 3.36 -16.43
N GLU A 37 -5.42 2.63 -15.91
CA GLU A 37 -6.79 2.59 -16.41
C GLU A 37 -7.71 3.62 -15.73
N SER A 38 -7.19 4.38 -14.74
CA SER A 38 -7.95 5.40 -14.01
C SER A 38 -8.22 6.65 -14.83
N GLN A 39 -9.27 7.40 -14.43
CA GLN A 39 -9.55 8.74 -14.97
C GLN A 39 -8.97 9.86 -14.08
N SER A 40 -8.66 9.56 -12.82
CA SER A 40 -8.09 10.51 -11.86
C SER A 40 -6.69 10.97 -12.29
N PRO A 41 -6.43 12.27 -12.43
CA PRO A 41 -5.09 12.79 -12.66
C PRO A 41 -4.11 12.39 -11.56
N TYR A 42 -4.58 12.36 -10.30
CA TYR A 42 -3.76 11.94 -9.16
C TYR A 42 -3.36 10.47 -9.25
N LEU A 43 -4.30 9.56 -9.55
CA LEU A 43 -3.98 8.15 -9.68
C LEU A 43 -3.05 7.88 -10.86
N LEU A 44 -3.24 8.59 -11.98
CA LEU A 44 -2.39 8.49 -13.16
C LEU A 44 -0.93 8.92 -12.90
N GLN A 45 -0.66 9.81 -11.95
CA GLN A 45 0.70 10.16 -11.53
C GLN A 45 1.45 8.93 -11.01
N HIS A 46 0.75 8.04 -10.32
CA HIS A 46 1.32 6.85 -9.68
C HIS A 46 1.35 5.59 -10.55
N LYS A 47 0.89 5.65 -11.80
CA LYS A 47 0.78 4.47 -12.69
C LYS A 47 2.10 3.78 -13.00
N ASN A 48 3.22 4.53 -12.92
CA ASN A 48 4.57 4.03 -13.21
C ASN A 48 5.35 3.66 -11.94
N ASN A 49 4.78 3.84 -10.74
CA ASN A 49 5.45 3.42 -9.53
C ASN A 49 5.70 1.90 -9.55
N PRO A 50 6.83 1.42 -9.00
CA PRO A 50 7.11 -0.01 -8.90
C PRO A 50 6.18 -0.74 -7.91
N VAL A 51 5.41 -0.02 -7.09
CA VAL A 51 4.33 -0.58 -6.26
C VAL A 51 3.17 -1.02 -7.16
N ASP A 52 2.69 -2.25 -6.96
CA ASP A 52 1.54 -2.82 -7.68
C ASP A 52 0.21 -2.20 -7.16
N TRP A 53 0.01 -0.92 -7.45
CA TRP A 53 -1.17 -0.18 -7.06
C TRP A 53 -2.43 -0.63 -7.76
N TYR A 54 -3.51 -0.73 -7.01
CA TYR A 54 -4.89 -0.89 -7.47
C TYR A 54 -5.70 0.38 -7.18
N PRO A 55 -6.68 0.75 -8.02
CA PRO A 55 -7.74 1.65 -7.61
C PRO A 55 -8.64 0.97 -6.56
N TRP A 56 -9.41 1.77 -5.82
CA TRP A 56 -10.43 1.26 -4.91
C TRP A 56 -11.50 0.50 -5.68
N GLY A 57 -11.64 -0.78 -5.43
CA GLY A 57 -12.61 -1.61 -6.16
C GLY A 57 -12.53 -3.10 -5.83
N ASN A 58 -13.51 -3.84 -6.32
CA ASN A 58 -13.69 -5.26 -6.02
C ASN A 58 -12.50 -6.13 -6.41
N GLU A 59 -11.77 -5.79 -7.48
CA GLU A 59 -10.60 -6.56 -7.91
C GLU A 59 -9.55 -6.64 -6.80
N ALA A 60 -9.23 -5.48 -6.19
CA ALA A 60 -8.28 -5.40 -5.09
C ALA A 60 -8.75 -6.16 -3.84
N PHE A 61 -10.03 -6.01 -3.48
CA PHE A 61 -10.57 -6.68 -2.29
C PHE A 61 -10.63 -8.19 -2.44
N GLN A 62 -11.11 -8.70 -3.58
CA GLN A 62 -11.12 -10.14 -3.87
C GLN A 62 -9.72 -10.73 -3.89
N LYS A 63 -8.74 -9.99 -4.42
CA LYS A 63 -7.34 -10.40 -4.38
C LYS A 63 -6.81 -10.47 -2.94
N ALA A 64 -7.12 -9.47 -2.11
CA ALA A 64 -6.72 -9.45 -0.70
C ALA A 64 -7.31 -10.65 0.07
N GLU A 65 -8.59 -10.95 -0.14
CA GLU A 65 -9.25 -12.12 0.46
C GLU A 65 -8.64 -13.44 -0.02
N LYS A 66 -8.44 -13.58 -1.33
CA LYS A 66 -7.88 -14.80 -1.94
C LYS A 66 -6.45 -15.09 -1.46
N GLU A 67 -5.62 -14.05 -1.32
CA GLU A 67 -4.22 -14.18 -0.91
C GLU A 67 -4.05 -14.08 0.61
N ASN A 68 -5.12 -13.79 1.36
CA ASN A 68 -5.11 -13.52 2.80
C ASN A 68 -4.04 -12.48 3.18
N LYS A 69 -3.91 -11.45 2.34
CA LYS A 69 -2.98 -10.33 2.56
C LYS A 69 -3.73 -9.12 3.11
N PRO A 70 -3.16 -8.40 4.08
CA PRO A 70 -3.71 -7.11 4.50
C PRO A 70 -3.66 -6.10 3.35
N ILE A 71 -4.51 -5.09 3.43
CA ILE A 71 -4.59 -4.01 2.45
C ILE A 71 -3.81 -2.81 2.98
N PHE A 72 -2.91 -2.26 2.14
CA PHE A 72 -2.27 -0.98 2.36
C PHE A 72 -3.02 0.08 1.54
N LEU A 73 -3.77 0.94 2.20
CA LEU A 73 -4.54 2.01 1.58
C LEU A 73 -3.81 3.34 1.74
N SER A 74 -3.56 4.02 0.62
CA SER A 74 -2.98 5.36 0.58
C SER A 74 -3.98 6.33 -0.05
N ILE A 75 -4.38 7.37 0.68
CA ILE A 75 -5.31 8.41 0.21
C ILE A 75 -4.56 9.73 0.10
N GLY A 76 -4.79 10.44 -0.99
CA GLY A 76 -4.19 11.75 -1.25
C GLY A 76 -4.95 12.51 -2.33
N TYR A 77 -4.31 13.52 -2.92
CA TYR A 77 -4.86 14.34 -4.01
C TYR A 77 -3.74 15.00 -4.80
N SER A 78 -4.04 15.49 -6.00
CA SER A 78 -3.05 15.91 -7.00
C SER A 78 -2.16 17.09 -6.56
N THR A 79 -2.64 17.99 -5.71
CA THR A 79 -1.86 19.14 -5.22
C THR A 79 -1.29 18.94 -3.81
N CYS A 80 -1.32 17.70 -3.30
CA CYS A 80 -0.82 17.37 -1.97
C CYS A 80 0.71 17.31 -1.95
N HIS A 81 1.37 18.32 -1.39
CA HIS A 81 2.84 18.37 -1.32
C HIS A 81 3.46 17.12 -0.66
N TRP A 82 2.99 16.74 0.53
CA TRP A 82 3.54 15.60 1.25
C TRP A 82 3.21 14.24 0.62
N CYS A 83 2.15 14.18 -0.22
CA CYS A 83 1.87 12.98 -1.01
C CYS A 83 2.97 12.78 -2.07
N HIS A 84 3.40 13.84 -2.75
CA HIS A 84 4.50 13.80 -3.70
C HIS A 84 5.83 13.48 -3.02
N VAL A 85 6.10 14.06 -1.84
CA VAL A 85 7.30 13.72 -1.07
C VAL A 85 7.32 12.22 -0.73
N MET A 86 6.20 11.66 -0.25
CA MET A 86 6.11 10.23 0.06
C MET A 86 6.21 9.35 -1.20
N GLU A 87 5.71 9.82 -2.34
CA GLU A 87 5.88 9.12 -3.61
C GLU A 87 7.36 8.98 -3.95
N HIS A 88 8.10 10.10 -4.01
CA HIS A 88 9.52 10.11 -4.36
C HIS A 88 10.40 9.38 -3.36
N GLU A 89 10.13 9.52 -2.07
CA GLU A 89 10.96 8.89 -1.03
C GLU A 89 10.65 7.40 -0.82
N SER A 90 9.41 6.96 -1.09
CA SER A 90 8.96 5.62 -0.71
C SER A 90 8.36 4.82 -1.87
N PHE A 91 7.40 5.40 -2.63
CA PHE A 91 6.64 4.59 -3.60
C PHE A 91 7.35 4.39 -4.94
N GLU A 92 8.35 5.21 -5.26
CA GLU A 92 9.24 5.06 -6.41
C GLU A 92 10.48 4.20 -6.09
N ASP A 93 10.70 3.88 -4.81
CA ASP A 93 11.84 3.09 -4.37
C ASP A 93 11.57 1.58 -4.54
N GLU A 94 12.47 0.89 -5.22
CA GLU A 94 12.33 -0.54 -5.56
C GLU A 94 12.36 -1.47 -4.33
N GLU A 95 13.08 -1.12 -3.26
CA GLU A 95 13.14 -1.95 -2.05
C GLU A 95 11.84 -1.83 -1.25
N VAL A 96 11.32 -0.61 -1.11
CA VAL A 96 10.01 -0.36 -0.49
C VAL A 96 8.91 -1.02 -1.30
N ALA A 97 8.93 -0.83 -2.64
CA ALA A 97 7.95 -1.44 -3.52
C ALA A 97 7.95 -2.96 -3.43
N LYS A 98 9.13 -3.58 -3.37
CA LYS A 98 9.24 -5.02 -3.18
C LYS A 98 8.58 -5.47 -1.87
N LEU A 99 8.88 -4.79 -0.76
CA LEU A 99 8.27 -5.10 0.53
C LEU A 99 6.74 -4.92 0.49
N MET A 100 6.24 -3.86 -0.16
CA MET A 100 4.81 -3.62 -0.30
C MET A 100 4.13 -4.72 -1.12
N ASN A 101 4.67 -5.04 -2.28
CA ASN A 101 4.09 -6.03 -3.21
C ASN A 101 4.10 -7.46 -2.63
N ASP A 102 5.15 -7.81 -1.90
CA ASP A 102 5.25 -9.12 -1.25
C ASP A 102 4.22 -9.29 -0.13
N ASN A 103 3.87 -8.21 0.58
CA ASN A 103 3.14 -8.29 1.85
C ASN A 103 1.72 -7.72 1.83
N PHE A 104 1.39 -6.83 0.92
CA PHE A 104 0.08 -6.15 0.87
C PHE A 104 -0.59 -6.25 -0.49
N ILE A 105 -1.89 -6.03 -0.51
CA ILE A 105 -2.58 -5.51 -1.68
C ILE A 105 -2.66 -3.99 -1.50
N SER A 106 -1.95 -3.25 -2.36
CA SER A 106 -1.78 -1.81 -2.25
C SER A 106 -2.89 -1.08 -3.04
N ILE A 107 -3.69 -0.27 -2.34
CA ILE A 107 -4.79 0.50 -2.94
C ILE A 107 -4.48 1.99 -2.82
N LYS A 108 -4.71 2.72 -3.91
CA LYS A 108 -4.59 4.17 -3.94
C LYS A 108 -5.93 4.83 -4.21
N VAL A 109 -6.24 5.89 -3.48
CA VAL A 109 -7.50 6.63 -3.56
C VAL A 109 -7.22 8.11 -3.77
N ASP A 110 -7.92 8.70 -4.74
CA ASP A 110 -8.05 10.14 -4.88
C ASP A 110 -9.23 10.63 -4.03
N ARG A 111 -8.94 11.43 -3.00
CA ARG A 111 -9.98 11.98 -2.13
C ARG A 111 -10.94 12.93 -2.86
N GLU A 112 -10.52 13.51 -4.00
CA GLU A 112 -11.36 14.40 -4.78
C GLU A 112 -12.42 13.63 -5.57
N GLU A 113 -12.13 12.37 -5.93
CA GLU A 113 -13.11 11.46 -6.56
C GLU A 113 -13.93 10.65 -5.55
N MET A 114 -13.32 10.31 -4.39
CA MET A 114 -13.95 9.45 -3.35
C MET A 114 -13.91 10.11 -1.97
N PRO A 115 -14.57 11.27 -1.79
CA PRO A 115 -14.53 12.01 -0.51
C PRO A 115 -15.15 11.24 0.65
N GLU A 116 -16.10 10.33 0.40
CA GLU A 116 -16.71 9.49 1.43
C GLU A 116 -15.72 8.47 2.01
N ILE A 117 -14.82 7.92 1.19
CA ILE A 117 -13.75 7.02 1.62
C ILE A 117 -12.71 7.80 2.43
N ASP A 118 -12.30 8.96 1.94
CA ASP A 118 -11.40 9.86 2.65
C ASP A 118 -11.96 10.23 4.03
N HIS A 119 -13.20 10.69 4.09
CA HIS A 119 -13.85 11.10 5.33
C HIS A 119 -13.92 9.96 6.36
N LEU A 120 -14.33 8.77 5.92
CA LEU A 120 -14.39 7.58 6.78
C LEU A 120 -13.03 7.27 7.41
N TYR A 121 -12.00 7.10 6.58
CA TYR A 121 -10.68 6.69 7.08
C TYR A 121 -9.91 7.83 7.75
N MET A 122 -10.20 9.09 7.42
CA MET A 122 -9.70 10.23 8.18
C MET A 122 -10.25 10.24 9.62
N SER A 123 -11.55 9.93 9.78
CA SER A 123 -12.17 9.79 11.11
C SER A 123 -11.53 8.64 11.92
N VAL A 124 -11.24 7.52 11.28
CA VAL A 124 -10.48 6.41 11.89
C VAL A 124 -9.08 6.87 12.32
N CYS A 125 -8.38 7.59 11.44
CA CYS A 125 -7.04 8.09 11.77
C CYS A 125 -7.04 9.03 12.97
N GLN A 126 -7.98 9.96 13.01
CA GLN A 126 -8.14 10.88 14.11
C GLN A 126 -8.51 10.17 15.42
N ALA A 127 -9.37 9.16 15.35
CA ALA A 127 -9.74 8.34 16.51
C ALA A 127 -8.54 7.58 17.11
N MET A 128 -7.73 6.98 16.25
CA MET A 128 -6.61 6.13 16.68
C MET A 128 -5.37 6.92 17.11
N THR A 129 -5.12 8.10 16.49
CA THR A 129 -3.86 8.84 16.65
C THR A 129 -4.03 10.25 17.25
N GLY A 130 -5.26 10.73 17.39
CA GLY A 130 -5.57 12.10 17.80
C GLY A 130 -5.30 13.17 16.72
N ARG A 131 -4.85 12.78 15.53
CA ARG A 131 -4.52 13.68 14.41
C ARG A 131 -4.82 13.02 13.07
N GLY A 132 -4.87 13.82 12.00
CA GLY A 132 -5.04 13.35 10.65
C GLY A 132 -4.34 14.25 9.65
N GLY A 133 -4.31 13.87 8.40
CA GLY A 133 -3.67 14.62 7.30
C GLY A 133 -3.40 13.77 6.10
N TRP A 134 -2.92 14.39 5.05
CA TRP A 134 -2.51 13.71 3.82
C TRP A 134 -0.99 13.83 3.61
N PRO A 135 -0.37 12.76 3.07
CA PRO A 135 -1.00 11.48 2.67
C PRO A 135 -1.61 10.77 3.87
N LEU A 136 -2.77 10.13 3.68
CA LEU A 136 -3.39 9.30 4.72
C LEU A 136 -3.05 7.83 4.43
N THR A 137 -2.46 7.16 5.41
CA THR A 137 -2.07 5.76 5.34
C THR A 137 -2.94 4.93 6.28
N ILE A 138 -3.58 3.88 5.75
CA ILE A 138 -4.39 2.92 6.51
C ILE A 138 -3.91 1.52 6.19
N VAL A 139 -3.75 0.68 7.20
CA VAL A 139 -3.59 -0.76 7.00
C VAL A 139 -4.80 -1.47 7.62
N MET A 140 -5.43 -2.33 6.81
CA MET A 140 -6.69 -2.97 7.17
C MET A 140 -6.72 -4.43 6.76
N SER A 141 -7.63 -5.20 7.37
CA SER A 141 -7.91 -6.57 6.98
C SER A 141 -8.49 -6.64 5.56
N PRO A 142 -8.50 -7.82 4.90
CA PRO A 142 -9.21 -8.01 3.63
C PRO A 142 -10.69 -7.61 3.70
N LYS A 143 -11.29 -7.64 4.90
CA LYS A 143 -12.67 -7.21 5.14
C LYS A 143 -12.84 -5.70 5.32
N LYS A 144 -11.79 -4.92 5.02
CA LYS A 144 -11.76 -3.44 5.16
C LYS A 144 -11.85 -2.94 6.60
N GLU A 145 -11.36 -3.73 7.55
CA GLU A 145 -11.34 -3.40 8.97
C GLU A 145 -9.97 -2.84 9.35
N PRO A 146 -9.83 -1.54 9.66
CA PRO A 146 -8.55 -0.91 9.92
C PRO A 146 -7.96 -1.34 11.26
N PHE A 147 -6.66 -1.62 11.29
CA PHE A 147 -5.91 -1.94 12.50
C PHE A 147 -4.64 -1.09 12.69
N PHE A 148 -4.25 -0.33 11.67
CA PHE A 148 -3.17 0.64 11.74
C PHE A 148 -3.47 1.86 10.88
N THR A 149 -3.03 3.02 11.34
CA THR A 149 -3.16 4.27 10.59
C THR A 149 -2.02 5.23 10.90
N GLY A 150 -1.76 6.09 9.95
CA GLY A 150 -0.79 7.17 10.02
C GLY A 150 -0.93 8.13 8.85
N THR A 151 0.04 9.01 8.71
CA THR A 151 0.08 9.93 7.58
C THR A 151 1.31 9.65 6.71
N TYR A 152 2.28 10.49 6.70
CA TYR A 152 3.50 10.37 5.92
C TYR A 152 4.52 9.43 6.59
N PHE A 153 5.16 8.59 5.77
CA PHE A 153 6.28 7.72 6.16
C PHE A 153 7.42 7.84 5.12
N PRO A 154 8.65 8.26 5.52
CA PRO A 154 9.81 8.24 4.63
C PRO A 154 10.25 6.80 4.31
N LYS A 155 11.20 6.62 3.38
CA LYS A 155 11.81 5.30 3.13
C LYS A 155 12.40 4.71 4.40
N THR A 156 13.28 5.45 5.07
CA THR A 156 13.94 5.05 6.33
C THR A 156 13.57 5.98 7.47
N GLY A 157 13.52 5.43 8.69
CA GLY A 157 13.13 6.19 9.87
C GLY A 157 14.02 7.40 10.17
N ARG A 158 13.41 8.45 10.75
CA ARG A 158 14.10 9.68 11.17
C ARG A 158 13.71 10.00 12.62
N GLY A 159 14.67 9.91 13.53
CA GLY A 159 14.41 10.09 14.97
C GLY A 159 13.41 9.07 15.49
N ASN A 160 12.29 9.52 16.04
CA ASN A 160 11.23 8.64 16.56
C ASN A 160 10.16 8.25 15.50
N GLN A 161 10.29 8.73 14.28
CA GLN A 161 9.36 8.39 13.19
C GLN A 161 9.92 7.18 12.41
N PRO A 162 9.20 6.04 12.36
CA PRO A 162 9.60 4.92 11.53
C PRO A 162 9.48 5.28 10.05
N GLY A 163 10.34 4.68 9.22
CA GLY A 163 10.18 4.68 7.77
C GLY A 163 9.45 3.42 7.29
N MET A 164 9.20 3.36 5.98
CA MET A 164 8.53 2.21 5.35
C MET A 164 9.32 0.90 5.54
N MET A 165 10.66 1.00 5.52
CA MET A 165 11.55 -0.16 5.69
C MET A 165 11.45 -0.82 7.07
N GLU A 166 11.12 -0.05 8.12
CA GLU A 166 10.91 -0.56 9.48
C GLU A 166 9.43 -0.86 9.74
N LEU A 167 8.54 -0.03 9.20
CA LEU A 167 7.10 -0.13 9.42
C LEU A 167 6.52 -1.41 8.82
N ILE A 168 6.84 -1.72 7.55
CA ILE A 168 6.28 -2.88 6.86
C ILE A 168 6.59 -4.19 7.58
N PRO A 169 7.85 -4.51 7.93
CA PRO A 169 8.15 -5.72 8.69
C PRO A 169 7.45 -5.77 10.06
N SER A 170 7.31 -4.63 10.75
CA SER A 170 6.60 -4.56 12.03
C SER A 170 5.11 -4.88 11.89
N LEU A 171 4.45 -4.31 10.86
CA LEU A 171 3.05 -4.59 10.54
C LEU A 171 2.83 -6.06 10.18
N MET A 172 3.75 -6.64 9.39
CA MET A 172 3.66 -8.04 9.00
C MET A 172 3.93 -8.99 10.16
N ASN A 173 4.82 -8.63 11.08
CA ASN A 173 4.98 -9.38 12.33
C ASN A 173 3.69 -9.34 13.18
N ALA A 174 3.02 -8.20 13.26
CA ALA A 174 1.73 -8.10 13.95
C ALA A 174 0.65 -8.94 13.23
N TRP A 175 0.55 -8.83 11.91
CA TRP A 175 -0.41 -9.59 11.10
C TRP A 175 -0.24 -11.10 11.23
N ASN A 176 0.98 -11.59 11.22
CA ASN A 176 1.27 -13.02 11.25
C ASN A 176 1.23 -13.62 12.67
N ASN A 177 1.58 -12.85 13.71
CA ASN A 177 1.87 -13.39 15.03
C ASN A 177 1.03 -12.79 16.17
N LYS A 178 0.25 -11.70 15.91
CA LYS A 178 -0.52 -11.00 16.97
C LYS A 178 -1.97 -10.72 16.52
N GLN A 179 -2.61 -11.73 15.97
CA GLN A 179 -3.99 -11.60 15.45
C GLN A 179 -4.99 -11.16 16.53
N ASP A 180 -4.81 -11.60 17.79
CA ASP A 180 -5.69 -11.19 18.89
C ASP A 180 -5.59 -9.68 19.16
N ASP A 181 -4.40 -9.09 19.09
CA ASP A 181 -4.20 -7.64 19.25
C ASP A 181 -4.84 -6.87 18.10
N ILE A 182 -4.71 -7.38 16.86
CA ILE A 182 -5.36 -6.82 15.68
C ILE A 182 -6.89 -6.84 15.84
N GLN A 183 -7.48 -7.97 16.22
CA GLN A 183 -8.93 -8.08 16.43
C GLN A 183 -9.44 -7.16 17.53
N LYS A 184 -8.67 -6.99 18.60
CA LYS A 184 -8.98 -6.05 19.67
C LYS A 184 -8.99 -4.60 19.15
N THR A 185 -7.99 -4.21 18.34
CA THR A 185 -7.92 -2.89 17.74
C THR A 185 -9.10 -2.65 16.78
N ILE A 186 -9.40 -3.60 15.92
CA ILE A 186 -10.54 -3.54 14.99
C ILE A 186 -11.85 -3.32 15.76
N LYS A 187 -12.07 -4.07 16.84
CA LYS A 187 -13.26 -3.93 17.68
C LYS A 187 -13.37 -2.54 18.27
N GLN A 188 -12.30 -1.97 18.80
CA GLN A 188 -12.26 -0.63 19.37
C GLN A 188 -12.59 0.45 18.33
N VAL A 189 -12.03 0.33 17.12
CA VAL A 189 -12.31 1.25 16.01
C VAL A 189 -13.79 1.18 15.59
N ASN A 190 -14.34 -0.02 15.45
CA ASN A 190 -15.75 -0.22 15.09
C ASN A 190 -16.70 0.36 16.16
N GLU A 191 -16.41 0.15 17.43
CA GLU A 191 -17.19 0.73 18.54
C GLU A 191 -17.16 2.26 18.51
N TYR A 192 -16.00 2.86 18.23
CA TYR A 192 -15.87 4.31 18.06
C TYR A 192 -16.72 4.82 16.89
N LEU A 193 -16.63 4.21 15.71
CA LEU A 193 -17.39 4.62 14.52
C LEU A 193 -18.91 4.53 14.75
N ILE A 194 -19.37 3.48 15.43
CA ILE A 194 -20.79 3.33 15.77
C ILE A 194 -21.24 4.44 16.75
N SER A 195 -20.43 4.76 17.76
CA SER A 195 -20.77 5.78 18.75
C SER A 195 -20.79 7.19 18.14
N SER A 196 -19.82 7.51 17.28
CA SER A 196 -19.73 8.81 16.62
C SER A 196 -20.89 9.07 15.66
N ASN A 197 -21.34 8.05 14.92
CA ASN A 197 -22.51 8.14 14.04
C ASN A 197 -23.81 8.36 14.81
N LYS A 198 -23.99 7.76 15.98
CA LYS A 198 -25.16 7.98 16.84
C LYS A 198 -25.21 9.43 17.37
N THR A 199 -24.05 9.99 17.73
CA THR A 199 -23.97 11.37 18.22
C THR A 199 -24.25 12.39 17.11
N ALA A 200 -23.79 12.12 15.87
CA ALA A 200 -24.08 12.98 14.72
C ALA A 200 -25.57 12.97 14.35
N SER A 201 -26.21 11.80 14.39
CA SER A 201 -27.66 11.63 14.13
C SER A 201 -28.52 12.28 15.20
N GLY A 202 -28.14 12.21 16.48
CA GLY A 202 -28.85 12.86 17.60
C GLY A 202 -28.78 14.39 17.55
N LYS A 203 -27.65 14.96 17.14
CA LYS A 203 -27.50 16.43 17.00
C LYS A 203 -28.31 17.02 15.84
N SER A 204 -28.56 16.25 14.79
CA SER A 204 -29.42 16.66 13.66
C SER A 204 -30.88 16.79 14.09
N LEU A 205 -31.37 15.90 14.94
CA LEU A 205 -32.76 15.92 15.40
C LEU A 205 -33.07 17.03 16.42
N GLU A 206 -32.09 17.46 17.23
CA GLU A 206 -32.27 18.58 18.16
C GLU A 206 -32.33 19.96 17.49
N LYS A 207 -31.67 20.12 16.32
CA LYS A 207 -31.69 21.40 15.57
C LYS A 207 -33.02 21.66 14.85
N ASP A 208 -33.75 20.62 14.46
CA ASP A 208 -35.02 20.74 13.74
C ASP A 208 -36.23 20.91 14.67
N VAL A 209 -36.05 20.86 16.00
CA VAL A 209 -37.13 20.99 16.99
C VAL A 209 -37.21 22.38 17.63
N ILE A 210 -36.27 23.28 17.31
CA ILE A 210 -36.18 24.63 17.97
C ILE A 210 -36.40 25.78 16.96
N ASN A 211 -37.08 25.55 15.83
CA ASN A 211 -37.54 26.64 14.95
C ASN A 211 -39.04 26.54 14.67
#